data_94d8153a74725a42c28e103dc2e09a92
#
_entry.id   94d8153a74725a42c28e103dc2e09a92
#
_cell.length_a   1.000
_cell.length_b   1.000
_cell.length_c   1.000
_cell.angle_alpha   90.00
_cell.angle_beta   90.00
_cell.angle_gamma   90.00
#
_symmetry.space_group_name_H-M   'P 1'
#
loop_
_entity.id
_entity.type
_entity.pdbx_description
1 polymer ?
#
loop_
_entity_poly.entity_id
_entity_poly.type
_entity_poly.pdbx_seq_one_letter_code
_entity_poly.pdbx_strand_id
1 'polypeptide(L)'
;MCSARALIPIYKFLHIYLNDKDDERSKFKREPILARKIDKFHEYNKLNEMNELNSELIKKGLSNECQLSRRTLLIFIEIFGEIAGDLALFTLAYNGVYLLGRLTRELTPLILENNIFMNHFKNKDHFWFLLERIPVYLIQNENIELIGITEAARRSLEEMENDNH
;
A
#
# COMPACT_ATOMS: atom_id res chain seq x y z
N MET A 1 -4.60 8.43 3.16
CA MET A 1 -4.91 7.15 2.48
C MET A 1 -3.71 6.72 1.65
N CYS A 2 -3.08 5.58 1.95
CA CYS A 2 -1.96 5.06 1.15
C CYS A 2 -2.50 4.61 -0.21
N SER A 3 -2.03 5.23 -1.28
CA SER A 3 -2.46 4.91 -2.64
C SER A 3 -1.25 4.68 -3.55
N ALA A 4 -1.46 4.03 -4.69
CA ALA A 4 -0.45 3.83 -5.71
C ALA A 4 0.25 5.15 -6.17
N ARG A 5 -0.38 6.30 -5.94
CA ARG A 5 0.21 7.62 -6.22
C ARG A 5 1.48 7.90 -5.41
N ALA A 6 1.67 7.24 -4.26
CA ALA A 6 2.85 7.41 -3.43
C ALA A 6 4.09 6.68 -3.99
N LEU A 7 3.93 5.67 -4.83
CA LEU A 7 5.04 4.83 -5.31
C LEU A 7 6.07 5.63 -6.13
N ILE A 8 5.60 6.45 -7.07
CA ILE A 8 6.51 7.27 -7.92
C ILE A 8 7.29 8.29 -7.08
N PRO A 9 6.67 9.09 -6.19
CA PRO A 9 7.41 9.97 -5.29
C PRO A 9 8.45 9.25 -4.42
N ILE A 10 8.13 8.10 -3.84
CA ILE A 10 9.08 7.30 -3.05
C ILE A 10 10.25 6.84 -3.94
N TYR A 11 9.97 6.34 -5.15
CA TYR A 11 11.01 5.94 -6.09
C TYR A 11 11.93 7.11 -6.46
N LYS A 12 11.37 8.29 -6.78
CA LYS A 12 12.14 9.50 -7.09
C LYS A 12 13.02 9.92 -5.93
N PHE A 13 12.46 9.95 -4.73
CA PHE A 13 13.23 10.28 -3.52
C PHE A 13 14.41 9.34 -3.33
N LEU A 14 14.18 8.04 -3.41
CA LEU A 14 15.25 7.03 -3.30
C LEU A 14 16.29 7.17 -4.42
N HIS A 15 15.85 7.43 -5.65
CA HIS A 15 16.75 7.63 -6.79
C HIS A 15 17.68 8.81 -6.58
N ILE A 16 17.19 9.94 -6.09
CA ILE A 16 17.98 11.13 -5.78
C ILE A 16 18.88 10.86 -4.57
N TYR A 17 18.32 10.35 -3.47
CA TYR A 17 19.05 10.13 -2.22
C TYR A 17 20.22 9.16 -2.37
N LEU A 18 20.06 8.12 -3.20
CA LEU A 18 21.10 7.12 -3.45
C LEU A 18 22.12 7.57 -4.50
N ASN A 19 21.80 8.62 -5.30
CA ASN A 19 22.75 9.22 -6.25
C ASN A 19 23.70 10.24 -5.59
N ASP A 20 23.22 10.97 -4.57
CA ASP A 20 23.98 12.06 -3.92
C ASP A 20 25.08 11.55 -2.98
N LYS A 21 25.09 10.26 -2.65
CA LYS A 21 26.12 9.68 -1.80
C LYS A 21 27.03 8.78 -2.63
N ASP A 22 28.30 9.14 -2.74
CA ASP A 22 29.43 8.27 -3.14
C ASP A 22 29.64 7.09 -2.15
N ASP A 23 28.58 6.63 -1.53
CA ASP A 23 28.57 5.59 -0.52
C ASP A 23 28.42 4.22 -1.20
N GLU A 24 29.14 3.22 -0.69
CA GLU A 24 29.06 1.81 -1.16
C GLU A 24 27.65 1.21 -1.17
N ARG A 25 26.66 1.91 -0.57
CA ARG A 25 25.23 1.60 -0.62
C ARG A 25 24.57 1.91 -1.97
N SER A 26 25.29 2.60 -2.89
CA SER A 26 24.81 2.86 -4.27
C SER A 26 24.74 1.61 -5.16
N LYS A 27 24.89 0.42 -4.57
CA LYS A 27 24.85 -0.89 -5.28
C LYS A 27 23.46 -1.33 -5.72
N PHE A 28 22.40 -0.51 -5.57
CA PHE A 28 21.08 -0.89 -6.08
C PHE A 28 21.10 -0.93 -7.61
N LYS A 29 20.93 -2.14 -8.15
CA LYS A 29 20.81 -2.34 -9.60
C LYS A 29 19.62 -1.56 -10.12
N ARG A 30 19.89 -0.52 -10.89
CA ARG A 30 18.90 0.37 -11.49
C ARG A 30 18.50 -0.19 -12.84
N GLU A 31 17.25 0.00 -13.18
CA GLU A 31 16.83 -0.19 -14.55
C GLU A 31 16.77 1.18 -15.26
N PRO A 32 17.68 1.43 -16.23
CA PRO A 32 17.81 2.75 -16.84
C PRO A 32 16.55 3.22 -17.57
N ILE A 33 15.78 2.30 -18.12
CA ILE A 33 14.57 2.61 -18.90
C ILE A 33 13.45 3.12 -17.99
N LEU A 34 13.18 2.41 -16.89
CA LEU A 34 12.15 2.81 -15.92
C LEU A 34 12.52 4.14 -15.24
N ALA A 35 13.78 4.30 -14.83
CA ALA A 35 14.25 5.54 -14.22
C ALA A 35 14.01 6.75 -15.16
N ARG A 36 14.39 6.65 -16.43
CA ARG A 36 14.16 7.72 -17.42
C ARG A 36 12.69 8.03 -17.66
N LYS A 37 11.81 7.02 -17.65
CA LYS A 37 10.36 7.22 -17.77
C LYS A 37 9.82 7.98 -16.55
N ILE A 38 10.22 7.58 -15.34
CA ILE A 38 9.79 8.21 -14.09
C ILE A 38 10.33 9.62 -13.97
N ASP A 39 11.59 9.89 -14.37
CA ASP A 39 12.18 11.23 -14.33
C ASP A 39 11.49 12.20 -15.29
N LYS A 40 11.06 11.73 -16.45
CA LYS A 40 10.29 12.52 -17.42
C LYS A 40 8.85 12.77 -17.00
N PHE A 41 8.35 12.02 -16.02
CA PHE A 41 7.00 12.18 -15.50
C PHE A 41 6.92 13.39 -14.57
N HIS A 42 6.55 14.57 -15.12
CA HIS A 42 6.47 15.83 -14.38
C HIS A 42 5.05 16.22 -13.96
N GLU A 43 4.03 15.60 -14.50
CA GLU A 43 2.65 16.01 -14.26
C GLU A 43 1.78 14.89 -13.64
N TYR A 44 1.25 15.20 -12.46
CA TYR A 44 0.24 14.36 -11.77
C TYR A 44 -1.10 14.27 -12.51
N ASN A 45 -1.27 15.02 -13.61
CA ASN A 45 -2.54 15.12 -14.33
C ASN A 45 -2.76 14.03 -15.40
N LYS A 46 -1.77 13.19 -15.68
CA LYS A 46 -1.89 12.08 -16.63
C LYS A 46 -2.11 10.76 -15.88
N LEU A 47 -3.31 10.54 -15.41
CA LEU A 47 -3.68 9.37 -14.59
C LEU A 47 -3.34 8.03 -15.27
N ASN A 48 -3.52 7.93 -16.59
CA ASN A 48 -3.22 6.71 -17.32
C ASN A 48 -1.71 6.41 -17.36
N GLU A 49 -0.87 7.42 -17.67
CA GLU A 49 0.58 7.27 -17.66
C GLU A 49 1.11 6.90 -16.28
N MET A 50 0.54 7.49 -15.23
CA MET A 50 0.89 7.18 -13.85
C MET A 50 0.53 5.74 -13.48
N ASN A 51 -0.62 5.25 -13.91
CA ASN A 51 -1.05 3.87 -13.66
C ASN A 51 -0.15 2.86 -14.38
N GLU A 52 0.26 3.15 -15.62
CA GLU A 52 1.21 2.33 -16.36
C GLU A 52 2.58 2.27 -15.68
N LEU A 53 3.12 3.41 -15.27
CA LEU A 53 4.40 3.49 -14.54
C LEU A 53 4.35 2.76 -13.21
N ASN A 54 3.28 2.91 -12.45
CA ASN A 54 3.09 2.18 -11.19
C ASN A 54 3.02 0.67 -11.43
N SER A 55 2.30 0.23 -12.46
CA SER A 55 2.19 -1.20 -12.81
C SER A 55 3.55 -1.77 -13.23
N GLU A 56 4.34 -1.03 -14.02
CA GLU A 56 5.70 -1.42 -14.40
C GLU A 56 6.62 -1.50 -13.17
N LEU A 57 6.56 -0.50 -12.26
CA LEU A 57 7.34 -0.46 -11.03
C LEU A 57 6.99 -1.65 -10.12
N ILE A 58 5.71 -1.94 -9.92
CA ILE A 58 5.24 -3.05 -9.09
C ILE A 58 5.74 -4.37 -9.68
N LYS A 59 5.53 -4.60 -10.98
CA LYS A 59 5.97 -5.83 -11.66
C LYS A 59 7.46 -6.07 -11.49
N LYS A 60 8.30 -5.06 -11.74
CA LYS A 60 9.77 -5.18 -11.63
C LYS A 60 10.26 -5.30 -10.20
N GLY A 61 9.55 -4.71 -9.25
CA GLY A 61 9.85 -4.88 -7.83
C GLY A 61 9.50 -6.27 -7.30
N LEU A 62 8.38 -6.85 -7.75
CA LEU A 62 7.96 -8.21 -7.38
C LEU A 62 8.86 -9.27 -8.01
N SER A 63 9.29 -9.11 -9.27
CA SER A 63 10.19 -10.05 -9.96
C SER A 63 11.66 -9.94 -9.56
N ASN A 64 12.02 -9.00 -8.67
CA ASN A 64 13.41 -8.68 -8.32
C ASN A 64 14.30 -8.21 -9.48
N GLU A 65 13.73 -7.84 -10.62
CA GLU A 65 14.49 -7.31 -11.76
C GLU A 65 15.12 -5.94 -11.45
N CYS A 66 14.42 -5.12 -10.65
CA CYS A 66 14.88 -3.81 -10.25
C CYS A 66 14.91 -3.68 -8.72
N GLN A 67 16.11 -3.63 -8.15
CA GLN A 67 16.29 -3.52 -6.69
C GLN A 67 15.71 -2.21 -6.12
N LEU A 68 15.81 -1.10 -6.88
CA LEU A 68 15.25 0.19 -6.47
C LEU A 68 13.71 0.13 -6.43
N SER A 69 13.08 -0.51 -7.43
CA SER A 69 11.62 -0.73 -7.42
C SER A 69 11.21 -1.59 -6.24
N ARG A 70 11.93 -2.68 -5.96
CA ARG A 70 11.66 -3.51 -4.78
C ARG A 70 11.79 -2.72 -3.48
N ARG A 71 12.85 -1.93 -3.30
CA ARG A 71 13.03 -1.10 -2.09
C ARG A 71 11.90 -0.07 -1.94
N THR A 72 11.44 0.50 -3.06
CA THR A 72 10.27 1.40 -3.08
C THR A 72 9.03 0.72 -2.55
N LEU A 73 8.75 -0.53 -3.01
CA LEU A 73 7.59 -1.29 -2.54
C LEU A 73 7.71 -1.65 -1.06
N LEU A 74 8.90 -2.03 -0.59
CA LEU A 74 9.11 -2.35 0.83
C LEU A 74 8.86 -1.13 1.71
N ILE A 75 9.43 0.04 1.38
CA ILE A 75 9.17 1.29 2.12
C ILE A 75 7.68 1.65 2.11
N PHE A 76 7.01 1.46 0.99
CA PHE A 76 5.57 1.67 0.92
C PHE A 76 4.82 0.77 1.93
N ILE A 77 5.19 -0.52 2.02
CA ILE A 77 4.57 -1.48 2.95
C ILE A 77 4.90 -1.14 4.40
N GLU A 78 6.13 -0.72 4.69
CA GLU A 78 6.57 -0.24 6.01
C GLU A 78 5.65 0.92 6.47
N ILE A 79 5.52 1.97 5.66
CA ILE A 79 4.66 3.14 5.93
C ILE A 79 3.18 2.73 6.02
N PHE A 80 2.74 1.81 5.16
CA PHE A 80 1.35 1.33 5.17
C PHE A 80 1.04 0.61 6.49
N GLY A 81 1.97 -0.21 7.00
CA GLY A 81 1.85 -0.86 8.32
C GLY A 81 1.78 0.16 9.45
N GLU A 82 2.65 1.18 9.43
CA GLU A 82 2.66 2.23 10.44
C GLU A 82 1.33 2.99 10.51
N ILE A 83 0.81 3.45 9.35
CA ILE A 83 -0.45 4.18 9.28
C ILE A 83 -1.63 3.30 9.70
N ALA A 84 -1.65 2.03 9.28
CA ALA A 84 -2.69 1.10 9.68
C ALA A 84 -2.69 0.86 11.18
N GLY A 85 -1.50 0.76 11.81
CA GLY A 85 -1.33 0.65 13.26
C GLY A 85 -1.83 1.89 14.01
N ASP A 86 -1.51 3.10 13.51
CA ASP A 86 -1.99 4.36 14.10
C ASP A 86 -3.52 4.45 14.05
N LEU A 87 -4.12 4.11 12.91
CA LEU A 87 -5.58 4.10 12.76
C LEU A 87 -6.23 3.05 13.66
N ALA A 88 -5.63 1.87 13.78
CA ALA A 88 -6.12 0.81 14.66
C ALA A 88 -6.13 1.22 16.12
N LEU A 89 -5.10 1.93 16.59
CA LEU A 89 -5.04 2.51 17.93
C LEU A 89 -6.06 3.64 18.11
N PHE A 90 -6.12 4.55 17.15
CA PHE A 90 -7.04 5.69 17.21
C PHE A 90 -8.51 5.26 17.32
N THR A 91 -8.88 4.19 16.60
CA THR A 91 -10.27 3.68 16.56
C THR A 91 -10.53 2.53 17.53
N LEU A 92 -9.50 2.02 18.23
CA LEU A 92 -9.56 0.80 19.05
C LEU A 92 -10.23 -0.36 18.29
N ALA A 93 -9.74 -0.65 17.08
CA ALA A 93 -10.35 -1.55 16.11
C ALA A 93 -10.26 -3.03 16.51
N TYR A 94 -10.74 -3.40 17.70
CA TYR A 94 -10.64 -4.78 18.23
C TYR A 94 -11.28 -5.85 17.33
N ASN A 95 -12.26 -5.47 16.51
CA ASN A 95 -12.90 -6.38 15.55
C ASN A 95 -12.05 -6.63 14.29
N GLY A 96 -10.95 -5.91 14.13
CA GLY A 96 -9.99 -6.11 13.07
C GLY A 96 -9.81 -4.95 12.11
N VAL A 97 -8.69 -4.98 11.41
CA VAL A 97 -8.33 -4.06 10.31
C VAL A 97 -8.42 -4.83 8.99
N TYR A 98 -9.18 -4.30 8.04
CA TYR A 98 -9.41 -4.94 6.76
C TYR A 98 -8.64 -4.18 5.67
N LEU A 99 -7.62 -4.82 5.10
CA LEU A 99 -6.83 -4.28 4.00
C LEU A 99 -7.44 -4.72 2.68
N LEU A 100 -7.92 -3.77 1.91
CA LEU A 100 -8.60 -4.02 0.64
C LEU A 100 -8.10 -3.10 -0.48
N GLY A 101 -8.44 -3.43 -1.70
CA GLY A 101 -8.08 -2.67 -2.89
C GLY A 101 -7.07 -3.37 -3.79
N ARG A 102 -7.00 -2.92 -5.05
CA ARG A 102 -6.16 -3.53 -6.09
C ARG A 102 -4.67 -3.58 -5.68
N LEU A 103 -4.14 -2.46 -5.19
CA LEU A 103 -2.73 -2.38 -4.81
C LEU A 103 -2.38 -3.36 -3.67
N THR A 104 -3.25 -3.49 -2.68
CA THR A 104 -3.05 -4.44 -1.57
C THR A 104 -2.99 -5.88 -2.07
N ARG A 105 -3.88 -6.24 -3.01
CA ARG A 105 -3.86 -7.58 -3.63
C ARG A 105 -2.58 -7.83 -4.42
N GLU A 106 -2.15 -6.87 -5.25
CA GLU A 106 -0.91 -6.97 -6.02
C GLU A 106 0.33 -7.10 -5.11
N LEU A 107 0.33 -6.40 -3.97
CA LEU A 107 1.45 -6.42 -3.01
C LEU A 107 1.35 -7.51 -1.94
N THR A 108 0.31 -8.34 -1.95
CA THR A 108 0.13 -9.43 -0.97
C THR A 108 1.39 -10.28 -0.76
N PRO A 109 2.14 -10.70 -1.80
CA PRO A 109 3.35 -11.48 -1.60
C PRO A 109 4.40 -10.76 -0.73
N LEU A 110 4.57 -9.45 -0.93
CA LEU A 110 5.50 -8.64 -0.14
C LEU A 110 4.97 -8.29 1.26
N ILE A 111 3.66 -8.07 1.40
CA ILE A 111 3.02 -7.80 2.71
C ILE A 111 3.22 -8.99 3.65
N LEU A 112 3.15 -10.22 3.12
CA LEU A 112 3.36 -11.46 3.89
C LEU A 112 4.84 -11.80 4.05
N GLU A 113 5.72 -11.22 3.23
CA GLU A 113 7.16 -11.49 3.29
C GLU A 113 7.77 -10.96 4.59
N ASN A 114 8.44 -11.83 5.33
CA ASN A 114 9.19 -11.49 6.56
C ASN A 114 8.39 -10.70 7.62
N ASN A 115 7.06 -10.74 7.57
CA ASN A 115 6.18 -9.97 8.47
C ASN A 115 6.43 -8.45 8.47
N ILE A 116 6.94 -7.88 7.39
CA ILE A 116 7.33 -6.46 7.31
C ILE A 116 6.15 -5.56 7.71
N PHE A 117 4.97 -5.77 7.11
CA PHE A 117 3.78 -5.02 7.45
C PHE A 117 3.43 -5.11 8.95
N MET A 118 3.37 -6.34 9.49
CA MET A 118 2.98 -6.56 10.90
C MET A 118 4.00 -6.02 11.88
N ASN A 119 5.30 -6.04 11.54
CA ASN A 119 6.34 -5.46 12.37
C ASN A 119 6.12 -3.94 12.51
N HIS A 120 5.84 -3.24 11.41
CA HIS A 120 5.56 -1.80 11.42
C HIS A 120 4.18 -1.46 12.01
N PHE A 121 3.17 -2.30 11.77
CA PHE A 121 1.84 -2.19 12.37
C PHE A 121 1.90 -2.20 13.89
N LYS A 122 2.69 -3.11 14.48
CA LYS A 122 2.82 -3.28 15.93
C LYS A 122 3.85 -2.36 16.58
N ASN A 123 4.72 -1.70 15.81
CA ASN A 123 5.80 -0.85 16.32
C ASN A 123 5.28 0.48 16.88
N LYS A 124 4.63 0.43 18.04
CA LYS A 124 3.99 1.57 18.73
C LYS A 124 4.40 1.62 20.21
N ASP A 125 5.68 1.51 20.49
CA ASP A 125 6.25 1.58 21.84
C ASP A 125 5.39 0.83 22.88
N HIS A 126 4.87 1.54 23.88
CA HIS A 126 4.09 0.98 24.95
C HIS A 126 2.71 0.42 24.55
N PHE A 127 2.24 0.69 23.33
CA PHE A 127 0.92 0.26 22.85
C PHE A 127 0.96 -1.02 21.98
N TRP A 128 2.13 -1.62 21.76
CA TRP A 128 2.29 -2.83 20.94
C TRP A 128 1.37 -3.98 21.37
N PHE A 129 1.14 -4.15 22.69
CA PHE A 129 0.29 -5.22 23.23
C PHE A 129 -1.19 -5.09 22.88
N LEU A 130 -1.69 -3.86 22.62
CA LEU A 130 -3.05 -3.64 22.10
C LEU A 130 -3.14 -4.09 20.65
N LEU A 131 -2.15 -3.69 19.83
CA LEU A 131 -2.12 -4.03 18.41
C LEU A 131 -1.90 -5.51 18.15
N GLU A 132 -1.25 -6.22 19.06
CA GLU A 132 -1.09 -7.67 18.97
C GLU A 132 -2.42 -8.43 19.03
N ARG A 133 -3.44 -7.85 19.67
CA ARG A 133 -4.79 -8.42 19.79
C ARG A 133 -5.71 -8.05 18.63
N ILE A 134 -5.30 -7.11 17.79
CA ILE A 134 -6.11 -6.66 16.65
C ILE A 134 -5.76 -7.50 15.43
N PRO A 135 -6.69 -8.31 14.90
CA PRO A 135 -6.45 -9.09 13.70
C PRO A 135 -6.39 -8.19 12.47
N VAL A 136 -5.52 -8.54 11.52
CA VAL A 136 -5.43 -7.86 10.21
C VAL A 136 -5.81 -8.85 9.11
N TYR A 137 -6.77 -8.47 8.29
CA TYR A 137 -7.33 -9.29 7.22
C TYR A 137 -6.96 -8.72 5.85
N LEU A 138 -6.38 -9.55 4.98
CA LEU A 138 -6.13 -9.24 3.58
C LEU A 138 -7.31 -9.71 2.73
N ILE A 139 -8.06 -8.78 2.15
CA ILE A 139 -9.23 -9.09 1.33
C ILE A 139 -8.81 -9.30 -0.12
N GLN A 140 -8.96 -10.53 -0.61
CA GLN A 140 -8.59 -10.93 -1.97
C GLN A 140 -9.73 -10.81 -2.98
N ASN A 141 -10.98 -10.70 -2.52
CA ASN A 141 -12.14 -10.59 -3.41
C ASN A 141 -12.14 -9.21 -4.12
N GLU A 142 -12.11 -9.23 -5.45
CA GLU A 142 -12.13 -8.02 -6.27
C GLU A 142 -13.46 -7.27 -6.21
N ASN A 143 -14.54 -7.99 -5.97
CA ASN A 143 -15.90 -7.44 -5.96
C ASN A 143 -16.39 -7.05 -4.55
N ILE A 144 -15.51 -7.06 -3.55
CA ILE A 144 -15.93 -6.80 -2.16
C ILE A 144 -16.60 -5.44 -1.98
N GLU A 145 -16.14 -4.43 -2.71
CA GLU A 145 -16.72 -3.08 -2.67
C GLU A 145 -18.15 -3.08 -3.24
N LEU A 146 -18.36 -3.79 -4.36
CA LEU A 146 -19.69 -3.92 -4.96
C LEU A 146 -20.66 -4.70 -4.06
N ILE A 147 -20.19 -5.80 -3.45
CA ILE A 147 -20.95 -6.58 -2.49
C ILE A 147 -21.35 -5.71 -1.29
N GLY A 148 -20.42 -4.92 -0.77
CA GLY A 148 -20.69 -4.02 0.35
C GLY A 148 -21.73 -2.94 0.01
N ILE A 149 -21.63 -2.32 -1.15
CA ILE A 149 -22.59 -1.31 -1.62
C ILE A 149 -23.98 -1.93 -1.82
N THR A 150 -24.05 -3.13 -2.42
CA THR A 150 -25.32 -3.83 -2.65
C THR A 150 -26.00 -4.17 -1.32
N GLU A 151 -25.26 -4.66 -0.33
CA GLU A 151 -25.79 -4.97 0.99
C GLU A 151 -26.24 -3.71 1.75
N ALA A 152 -25.49 -2.61 1.65
CA ALA A 152 -25.89 -1.33 2.24
C ALA A 152 -27.20 -0.82 1.63
N ALA A 153 -27.34 -0.86 0.31
CA ALA A 153 -28.56 -0.46 -0.39
C ALA A 153 -29.78 -1.33 0.01
N ARG A 154 -29.58 -2.65 0.12
CA ARG A 154 -30.62 -3.57 0.58
C ARG A 154 -31.14 -3.21 1.98
N ARG A 155 -30.22 -2.96 2.92
CA ARG A 155 -30.59 -2.57 4.30
C ARG A 155 -31.34 -1.25 4.33
N SER A 156 -30.90 -0.25 3.58
CA SER A 156 -31.58 1.04 3.51
C SER A 156 -33.00 0.92 2.95
N LEU A 157 -33.23 0.03 1.98
CA LEU A 157 -34.60 -0.24 1.46
C LEU A 157 -35.48 -0.90 2.52
N GLU A 158 -34.99 -1.87 3.24
CA GLU A 158 -35.71 -2.56 4.33
C GLU A 158 -36.08 -1.60 5.48
N GLU A 159 -35.18 -0.68 5.84
CA GLU A 159 -35.44 0.37 6.83
C GLU A 159 -36.58 1.30 6.37
N MET A 160 -36.54 1.76 5.10
CA MET A 160 -37.59 2.61 4.53
C MET A 160 -38.97 1.91 4.49
N GLU A 161 -39.01 0.61 4.21
CA GLU A 161 -40.24 -0.17 4.21
C GLU A 161 -40.85 -0.30 5.62
N ASN A 162 -39.98 -0.49 6.63
CA ASN A 162 -40.41 -0.61 8.03
C ASN A 162 -40.92 0.72 8.61
N ASP A 163 -40.35 1.87 8.21
CA ASP A 163 -40.76 3.20 8.66
C ASP A 163 -42.12 3.66 8.07
N ASN A 164 -42.59 2.99 7.01
CA ASN A 164 -43.88 3.30 6.35
C ASN A 164 -45.06 2.44 6.90
N HIS A 165 -44.82 1.62 7.90
CA HIS A 165 -45.84 0.80 8.58
C HIS A 165 -46.00 1.24 10.03
#